data_0fef20e9b95c5596b06568e43fabfd29
#
_entry.id   0fef20e9b95c5596b06568e43fabfd29
#
_cell.length_a   1.000
_cell.length_b   1.000
_cell.length_c   1.000
_cell.angle_alpha   90.00
_cell.angle_beta   90.00
_cell.angle_gamma   90.00
#
_symmetry.space_group_name_H-M   'P 1'
#
loop_
_entity.id
_entity.type
_entity.pdbx_description
1 polymer ?
#
loop_
_entity_poly.entity_id
_entity_poly.type
_entity_poly.pdbx_seq_one_letter_code
_entity_poly.pdbx_strand_id
1 'polypeptide(L)'
;MIEAITTRRSIRKYKDKPVPKDVITEILQAGILAPSSKNRQPWKFIVAEGDAKAAACQAMENGLKREKQMPFIPESSPYINGAEHTLQIMRQVPVLIFIVNPLASSFSKALSMDERVSEICNSQSIGAAIENMTLE
;
A
#
# COMPACT_ATOMS: atom_id res chain seq x y z
N MET A 1 9.52 26.29 1.98
CA MET A 1 8.76 25.03 2.12
C MET A 1 9.03 24.22 0.87
N ILE A 2 9.13 22.88 0.95
CA ILE A 2 9.38 22.03 -0.24
C ILE A 2 8.12 22.01 -1.11
N GLU A 3 8.26 22.35 -2.39
CA GLU A 3 7.15 22.51 -3.33
C GLU A 3 6.31 21.22 -3.46
N ALA A 4 6.95 20.06 -3.56
CA ALA A 4 6.27 18.76 -3.64
C ALA A 4 5.27 18.56 -2.50
N ILE A 5 5.58 18.98 -1.28
CA ILE A 5 4.67 18.86 -0.13
C ILE A 5 3.43 19.75 -0.31
N THR A 6 3.59 20.95 -0.84
CA THR A 6 2.50 21.93 -0.98
C THR A 6 1.61 21.65 -2.19
N THR A 7 2.15 21.04 -3.22
CA THR A 7 1.47 20.79 -4.49
C THR A 7 0.91 19.39 -4.64
N ARG A 8 1.38 18.42 -3.84
CA ARG A 8 0.87 17.04 -3.86
C ARG A 8 -0.66 16.98 -3.78
N ARG A 9 -1.25 16.13 -4.59
CA ARG A 9 -2.69 15.84 -4.59
C ARG A 9 -2.92 14.33 -4.66
N SER A 10 -4.02 13.87 -4.07
CA SER A 10 -4.47 12.49 -4.19
C SER A 10 -5.02 12.24 -5.59
N ILE A 11 -4.20 11.73 -6.49
CA ILE A 11 -4.59 11.39 -7.85
C ILE A 11 -5.36 10.07 -7.85
N ARG A 12 -6.49 10.02 -8.56
CA ARG A 12 -7.36 8.82 -8.68
C ARG A 12 -7.80 8.56 -10.12
N LYS A 13 -7.30 9.35 -11.07
CA LYS A 13 -7.46 9.13 -12.51
C LYS A 13 -6.09 9.02 -13.14
N TYR A 14 -5.87 7.96 -13.87
CA TYR A 14 -4.58 7.63 -14.45
C TYR A 14 -4.70 7.54 -15.97
N LYS A 15 -3.60 7.82 -16.65
CA LYS A 15 -3.50 7.61 -18.11
C LYS A 15 -3.31 6.12 -18.37
N ASP A 16 -3.93 5.62 -19.41
CA ASP A 16 -3.66 4.28 -19.94
C ASP A 16 -2.37 4.31 -20.77
N LYS A 17 -1.24 4.36 -20.05
CA LYS A 17 0.09 4.45 -20.64
C LYS A 17 1.07 3.67 -19.75
N PRO A 18 1.91 2.80 -20.34
CA PRO A 18 2.95 2.11 -19.60
C PRO A 18 3.85 3.10 -18.84
N VAL A 19 4.26 2.74 -17.64
CA VAL A 19 5.23 3.50 -16.86
C VAL A 19 6.63 2.97 -17.18
N PRO A 20 7.59 3.83 -17.58
CA PRO A 20 8.97 3.42 -17.81
C PRO A 20 9.60 2.79 -16.55
N LYS A 21 10.46 1.79 -16.73
CA LYS A 21 11.10 1.08 -15.61
C LYS A 21 12.02 1.95 -14.76
N ASP A 22 12.66 2.93 -15.38
CA ASP A 22 13.49 3.94 -14.70
C ASP A 22 12.64 4.78 -13.74
N VAL A 23 11.47 5.26 -14.17
CA VAL A 23 10.52 5.99 -13.31
C VAL A 23 10.06 5.13 -12.13
N ILE A 24 9.71 3.85 -12.37
CA ILE A 24 9.34 2.92 -11.29
C ILE A 24 10.51 2.78 -10.31
N THR A 25 11.73 2.69 -10.83
CA THR A 25 12.95 2.55 -10.01
C THR A 25 13.19 3.79 -9.14
N GLU A 26 13.01 4.99 -9.69
CA GLU A 26 13.13 6.26 -8.95
C GLU A 26 12.13 6.33 -7.80
N ILE A 27 10.86 6.02 -8.05
CA ILE A 27 9.81 5.95 -7.02
C ILE A 27 10.19 4.95 -5.91
N LEU A 28 10.68 3.76 -6.27
CA LEU A 28 11.11 2.76 -5.29
C LEU A 28 12.32 3.23 -4.47
N GLN A 29 13.28 3.91 -5.11
CA GLN A 29 14.44 4.50 -4.44
C GLN A 29 14.02 5.56 -3.43
N ALA A 30 13.08 6.44 -3.78
CA ALA A 30 12.51 7.41 -2.84
C ALA A 30 11.93 6.72 -1.60
N GLY A 31 11.20 5.61 -1.78
CA GLY A 31 10.69 4.81 -0.67
C GLY A 31 11.79 4.18 0.20
N ILE A 32 12.86 3.66 -0.40
CA ILE A 32 14.00 3.07 0.32
C ILE A 32 14.76 4.09 1.17
N LEU A 33 14.79 5.34 0.74
CA LEU A 33 15.46 6.44 1.46
C LEU A 33 14.68 6.94 2.68
N ALA A 34 13.48 6.44 2.92
CA ALA A 34 12.69 6.85 4.07
C ALA A 34 13.36 6.45 5.40
N PRO A 35 13.21 7.25 6.46
CA PRO A 35 13.68 6.87 7.79
C PRO A 35 12.86 5.71 8.32
N SER A 36 13.50 4.84 9.12
CA SER A 36 12.80 3.76 9.82
C SER A 36 13.31 3.57 11.25
N SER A 37 12.42 3.14 12.13
CA SER A 37 12.77 2.87 13.53
C SER A 37 13.92 1.89 13.61
N LYS A 38 15.02 2.29 14.29
CA LYS A 38 16.25 1.50 14.43
C LYS A 38 16.83 1.02 13.08
N ASN A 39 16.55 1.77 12.00
CA ASN A 39 16.92 1.40 10.62
C ASN A 39 16.49 -0.02 10.21
N ARG A 40 15.32 -0.46 10.69
CA ARG A 40 14.80 -1.82 10.40
C ARG A 40 14.36 -2.00 8.96
N GLN A 41 14.01 -0.91 8.27
CA GLN A 41 13.53 -0.93 6.89
C GLN A 41 12.42 -1.99 6.68
N PRO A 42 11.28 -1.89 7.41
CA PRO A 42 10.27 -2.94 7.49
C PRO A 42 9.36 -2.96 6.28
N TRP A 43 9.92 -2.89 5.08
CA TRP A 43 9.19 -2.87 3.83
C TRP A 43 9.75 -3.85 2.82
N LYS A 44 8.84 -4.43 2.07
CA LYS A 44 9.13 -5.13 0.83
C LYS A 44 8.22 -4.56 -0.25
N PHE A 45 8.80 -3.98 -1.28
CA PHE A 45 8.06 -3.47 -2.43
C PHE A 45 7.81 -4.58 -3.43
N ILE A 46 6.57 -4.71 -3.90
CA ILE A 46 6.17 -5.66 -4.94
C ILE A 46 5.51 -4.85 -6.05
N VAL A 47 6.14 -4.84 -7.21
CA VAL A 47 5.61 -4.19 -8.42
C VAL A 47 4.79 -5.21 -9.20
N ALA A 48 3.54 -4.89 -9.51
CA ALA A 48 2.63 -5.75 -10.26
C ALA A 48 2.12 -5.03 -11.51
N GLU A 49 2.36 -5.64 -12.65
CA GLU A 49 1.92 -5.23 -13.98
C GLU A 49 1.27 -6.41 -14.70
N GLY A 50 0.55 -6.17 -15.80
CA GLY A 50 -0.03 -7.22 -16.64
C GLY A 50 -0.84 -8.25 -15.83
N ASP A 51 -0.50 -9.53 -15.99
CA ASP A 51 -1.21 -10.65 -15.36
C ASP A 51 -1.10 -10.63 -13.85
N ALA A 52 0.03 -10.19 -13.28
CA ALA A 52 0.21 -10.07 -11.84
C ALA A 52 -0.73 -9.02 -11.25
N LYS A 53 -0.90 -7.87 -11.93
CA LYS A 53 -1.87 -6.85 -11.57
C LYS A 53 -3.31 -7.38 -11.67
N ALA A 54 -3.65 -8.07 -12.74
CA ALA A 54 -4.96 -8.66 -12.94
C ALA A 54 -5.30 -9.67 -11.83
N ALA A 55 -4.35 -10.54 -11.48
CA ALA A 55 -4.50 -11.50 -10.38
C ALA A 55 -4.72 -10.80 -9.03
N ALA A 56 -3.99 -9.71 -8.76
CA ALA A 56 -4.15 -8.92 -7.54
C ALA A 56 -5.55 -8.27 -7.46
N CYS A 57 -6.03 -7.69 -8.56
CA CYS A 57 -7.39 -7.13 -8.64
C CYS A 57 -8.46 -8.21 -8.42
N GLN A 58 -8.29 -9.39 -9.00
CA GLN A 58 -9.21 -10.53 -8.82
C GLN A 58 -9.20 -11.02 -7.36
N ALA A 59 -8.03 -11.09 -6.75
CA ALA A 59 -7.90 -11.48 -5.34
C ALA A 59 -8.62 -10.47 -4.42
N MET A 60 -8.47 -9.18 -4.67
CA MET A 60 -9.18 -8.13 -3.92
C MET A 60 -10.69 -8.22 -4.12
N GLU A 61 -11.17 -8.43 -5.35
CA GLU A 61 -12.60 -8.62 -5.62
C GLU A 61 -13.18 -9.80 -4.86
N ASN A 62 -12.48 -10.93 -4.86
CA ASN A 62 -12.88 -12.11 -4.12
C ASN A 62 -12.89 -11.86 -2.60
N GLY A 63 -11.91 -11.11 -2.11
CA GLY A 63 -11.85 -10.68 -0.71
C GLY A 63 -13.05 -9.82 -0.32
N LEU A 64 -13.40 -8.83 -1.13
CA LEU A 64 -14.56 -7.96 -0.92
C LEU A 64 -15.89 -8.73 -0.93
N LYS A 65 -16.04 -9.71 -1.84
CA LYS A 65 -17.23 -10.59 -1.86
C LYS A 65 -17.36 -11.39 -0.57
N ARG A 66 -16.26 -11.95 -0.06
CA ARG A 66 -16.24 -12.68 1.20
C ARG A 66 -16.56 -11.78 2.40
N GLU A 67 -15.92 -10.59 2.45
CA GLU A 67 -16.13 -9.63 3.53
C GLU A 67 -17.58 -9.16 3.63
N LYS A 68 -18.27 -9.00 2.50
CA LYS A 68 -19.73 -8.69 2.46
C LYS A 68 -20.59 -9.81 3.02
N GLN A 69 -20.21 -11.07 2.79
CA GLN A 69 -21.01 -12.24 3.21
C GLN A 69 -20.69 -12.63 4.66
N MET A 70 -19.43 -12.59 5.05
CA MET A 70 -18.93 -12.98 6.36
C MET A 70 -17.78 -12.06 6.76
N PRO A 71 -18.08 -10.92 7.41
CA PRO A 71 -17.07 -9.95 7.81
C PRO A 71 -16.00 -10.56 8.71
N PHE A 72 -14.74 -10.47 8.29
CA PHE A 72 -13.58 -10.83 9.09
C PHE A 72 -13.14 -9.68 9.99
N ILE A 73 -13.22 -8.44 9.46
CA ILE A 73 -12.90 -7.23 10.19
C ILE A 73 -14.19 -6.71 10.86
N PRO A 74 -14.23 -6.60 12.19
CA PRO A 74 -15.38 -6.02 12.88
C PRO A 74 -15.70 -4.62 12.31
N GLU A 75 -16.97 -4.36 12.11
CA GLU A 75 -17.47 -3.06 11.63
C GLU A 75 -16.93 -2.62 10.25
N SER A 76 -16.54 -3.57 9.38
CA SER A 76 -16.04 -3.27 8.03
C SER A 76 -17.10 -2.72 7.08
N SER A 77 -18.39 -3.00 7.33
CA SER A 77 -19.50 -2.66 6.43
C SER A 77 -19.51 -1.20 5.95
N PRO A 78 -19.27 -0.17 6.76
CA PRO A 78 -19.26 1.22 6.29
C PRO A 78 -18.13 1.52 5.29
N TYR A 79 -17.08 0.71 5.27
CA TYR A 79 -15.87 0.94 4.47
C TYR A 79 -15.85 0.16 3.16
N ILE A 80 -16.78 -0.77 2.95
CA ILE A 80 -16.82 -1.62 1.75
C ILE A 80 -16.89 -0.77 0.46
N ASN A 81 -17.72 0.25 0.42
CA ASN A 81 -17.82 1.12 -0.76
C ASN A 81 -16.50 1.83 -1.10
N GLY A 82 -15.73 2.24 -0.08
CA GLY A 82 -14.39 2.81 -0.27
C GLY A 82 -13.40 1.79 -0.84
N ALA A 83 -13.45 0.56 -0.36
CA ALA A 83 -12.61 -0.52 -0.86
C ALA A 83 -12.99 -0.94 -2.30
N GLU A 84 -14.27 -0.93 -2.65
CA GLU A 84 -14.72 -1.14 -4.03
C GLU A 84 -14.25 -0.02 -4.96
N HIS A 85 -14.31 1.23 -4.51
CA HIS A 85 -13.75 2.36 -5.26
C HIS A 85 -12.24 2.21 -5.47
N THR A 86 -11.51 1.77 -4.45
CA THR A 86 -10.08 1.46 -4.55
C THR A 86 -9.83 0.37 -5.61
N LEU A 87 -10.62 -0.70 -5.63
CA LEU A 87 -10.52 -1.74 -6.66
C LEU A 87 -10.73 -1.18 -8.08
N GLN A 88 -11.67 -0.23 -8.26
CA GLN A 88 -11.85 0.42 -9.56
C GLN A 88 -10.60 1.20 -9.99
N ILE A 89 -9.95 1.90 -9.06
CA ILE A 89 -8.69 2.59 -9.33
C ILE A 89 -7.59 1.58 -9.69
N MET A 90 -7.44 0.50 -8.93
CA MET A 90 -6.44 -0.56 -9.19
C MET A 90 -6.58 -1.16 -10.60
N ARG A 91 -7.79 -1.29 -11.10
CA ARG A 91 -8.04 -1.80 -12.47
C ARG A 91 -7.57 -0.84 -13.56
N GLN A 92 -7.64 0.47 -13.29
CA GLN A 92 -7.31 1.51 -14.27
C GLN A 92 -5.82 1.85 -14.35
N VAL A 93 -5.07 1.67 -13.24
CA VAL A 93 -3.66 2.04 -13.22
C VAL A 93 -2.81 1.07 -14.04
N PRO A 94 -1.74 1.53 -14.72
CA PRO A 94 -0.83 0.66 -15.46
C PRO A 94 0.01 -0.23 -14.54
N VAL A 95 0.36 0.26 -13.35
CA VAL A 95 1.24 -0.40 -12.38
C VAL A 95 0.63 -0.31 -10.99
N LEU A 96 0.76 -1.37 -10.21
CA LEU A 96 0.50 -1.39 -8.77
C LEU A 96 1.81 -1.63 -8.01
N ILE A 97 2.04 -0.85 -6.97
CA ILE A 97 3.14 -1.10 -6.04
C ILE A 97 2.54 -1.44 -4.69
N PHE A 98 2.72 -2.69 -4.27
CA PHE A 98 2.35 -3.12 -2.93
C PHE A 98 3.53 -2.96 -1.99
N ILE A 99 3.27 -2.48 -0.78
CA ILE A 99 4.27 -2.39 0.28
C ILE A 99 3.85 -3.34 1.38
N VAL A 100 4.64 -4.37 1.56
CA VAL A 100 4.37 -5.44 2.53
C VAL A 100 5.30 -5.27 3.72
N ASN A 101 4.78 -5.43 4.93
CA ASN A 101 5.59 -5.53 6.15
C ASN A 101 5.95 -7.01 6.42
N PRO A 102 7.17 -7.47 6.06
CA PRO A 102 7.56 -8.86 6.29
C PRO A 102 7.77 -9.19 7.77
N LEU A 103 7.80 -8.18 8.64
CA LEU A 103 7.96 -8.31 10.08
C LEU A 103 6.62 -8.25 10.84
N ALA A 104 5.49 -8.14 10.12
CA ALA A 104 4.18 -8.06 10.73
C ALA A 104 3.74 -9.37 11.36
N SER A 105 3.08 -9.28 12.49
CA SER A 105 2.39 -10.42 13.10
C SER A 105 1.02 -10.65 12.44
N SER A 106 0.48 -11.86 12.59
CA SER A 106 -0.88 -12.16 12.14
C SER A 106 -1.91 -11.34 12.93
N PHE A 107 -2.97 -10.88 12.28
CA PHE A 107 -4.10 -10.18 12.92
C PHE A 107 -4.78 -11.01 14.01
N SER A 108 -4.74 -12.33 13.90
CA SER A 108 -5.34 -13.24 14.88
C SER A 108 -4.46 -13.50 16.12
N LYS A 109 -3.20 -13.04 16.11
CA LYS A 109 -2.26 -13.24 17.21
C LYS A 109 -2.40 -12.12 18.24
N ALA A 110 -2.59 -12.47 19.50
CA ALA A 110 -2.44 -11.50 20.59
C ALA A 110 -0.98 -11.07 20.70
N LEU A 111 -0.76 -9.76 20.74
CA LEU A 111 0.58 -9.16 20.81
C LEU A 111 0.92 -8.79 22.25
N SER A 112 2.18 -9.05 22.66
CA SER A 112 2.77 -8.42 23.83
C SER A 112 2.90 -6.91 23.62
N MET A 113 3.17 -6.17 24.71
CA MET A 113 3.39 -4.71 24.62
C MET A 113 4.53 -4.36 23.67
N ASP A 114 5.66 -5.07 23.75
CA ASP A 114 6.84 -4.82 22.91
C ASP A 114 6.57 -5.13 21.42
N GLU A 115 5.84 -6.21 21.14
CA GLU A 115 5.40 -6.53 19.77
C GLU A 115 4.48 -5.44 19.23
N ARG A 116 3.53 -4.94 20.03
CA ARG A 116 2.63 -3.85 19.64
C ARG A 116 3.39 -2.55 19.33
N VAL A 117 4.34 -2.18 20.19
CA VAL A 117 5.21 -1.01 19.94
C VAL A 117 6.00 -1.21 18.64
N SER A 118 6.53 -2.40 18.39
CA SER A 118 7.25 -2.72 17.16
C SER A 118 6.36 -2.60 15.93
N GLU A 119 5.12 -3.10 15.98
CA GLU A 119 4.12 -2.99 14.90
C GLU A 119 3.81 -1.52 14.59
N ILE A 120 3.59 -0.70 15.62
CA ILE A 120 3.35 0.73 15.44
C ILE A 120 4.54 1.41 14.77
N CYS A 121 5.77 1.16 15.25
CA CYS A 121 6.99 1.73 14.68
C CYS A 121 7.20 1.29 13.22
N ASN A 122 6.93 0.04 12.90
CA ASN A 122 7.03 -0.48 11.54
C ASN A 122 5.99 0.19 10.63
N SER A 123 4.75 0.33 11.08
CA SER A 123 3.67 0.98 10.32
C SER A 123 3.99 2.45 10.04
N GLN A 124 4.52 3.19 11.03
CA GLN A 124 4.97 4.58 10.85
C GLN A 124 6.11 4.67 9.83
N SER A 125 7.08 3.75 9.90
CA SER A 125 8.21 3.68 8.95
C SER A 125 7.72 3.43 7.51
N ILE A 126 6.77 2.51 7.33
CA ILE A 126 6.14 2.25 6.02
C ILE A 126 5.37 3.48 5.54
N GLY A 127 4.66 4.18 6.43
CA GLY A 127 3.99 5.44 6.09
C GLY A 127 4.96 6.50 5.57
N ALA A 128 6.15 6.62 6.18
CA ALA A 128 7.20 7.51 5.69
C ALA A 128 7.71 7.11 4.28
N ALA A 129 7.88 5.80 4.04
CA ALA A 129 8.26 5.31 2.72
C ALA A 129 7.19 5.62 1.65
N ILE A 130 5.91 5.42 1.98
CA ILE A 130 4.79 5.77 1.09
C ILE A 130 4.80 7.27 0.77
N GLU A 131 4.98 8.12 1.78
CA GLU A 131 4.99 9.58 1.55
C GLU A 131 6.16 10.00 0.65
N ASN A 132 7.37 9.48 0.85
CA ASN A 132 8.48 9.73 -0.05
C ASN A 132 8.14 9.35 -1.51
N MET A 133 7.56 8.15 -1.72
CA MET A 133 7.14 7.69 -3.04
C MET A 133 6.04 8.55 -3.68
N THR A 134 5.22 9.22 -2.87
CA THR A 134 4.13 10.08 -3.38
C THR A 134 4.58 11.51 -3.64
N LEU A 135 5.75 11.89 -3.15
CA LEU A 135 6.37 13.19 -3.39
C LEU A 135 7.31 13.19 -4.59
N GLU A 136 7.81 12.00 -5.01
CA GLU A 136 8.59 11.77 -6.21
C GLU A 136 7.72 11.85 -7.46
#